data_7f53812e1830bcfa36d98c2fa38f41d9
#
_entry.id   7f53812e1830bcfa36d98c2fa38f41d9
#
_cell.length_a   1.000
_cell.length_b   1.000
_cell.length_c   1.000
_cell.angle_alpha   90.00
_cell.angle_beta   90.00
_cell.angle_gamma   90.00
#
_symmetry.space_group_name_H-M   'P 1'
#
loop_
_entity.id
_entity.type
_entity.pdbx_description
1 polymer ?
#
loop_
_entity_poly.entity_id
_entity_poly.type
_entity_poly.pdbx_seq_one_letter_code
_entity_poly.pdbx_strand_id
1 'polypeptide(L)'
;MEKDCRHVSESNCLGIVGMLVVLMFEIYLNGVAEAVKKQLLYVGDGAVKPVLTAFFISAIMNLTFRPVFMAAHRMTDLYIDRKSRGGSADWTTIVENIDWQGFVKFVVAKTVPFFWIPAHTVVFLLPPEYRVLVAAYLSIALGAILAYARRRKSEACLAE
;
A
#
# COMPACT_ATOMS: atom_id res chain seq x y z
N MET A 1 5.66 -20.11 26.50
CA MET A 1 5.74 -18.73 26.95
C MET A 1 6.39 -17.79 25.93
N GLU A 2 7.50 -18.17 25.29
CA GLU A 2 8.16 -17.33 24.24
C GLU A 2 7.38 -17.24 22.91
N LYS A 3 6.66 -18.29 22.51
CA LYS A 3 5.78 -18.29 21.32
C LYS A 3 4.55 -17.39 21.50
N ASP A 4 3.98 -17.34 22.70
CA ASP A 4 2.80 -16.49 22.98
C ASP A 4 3.12 -15.00 22.96
N CYS A 5 4.27 -14.58 23.49
CA CYS A 5 4.71 -13.19 23.41
C CYS A 5 4.96 -12.71 21.97
N ARG A 6 5.40 -13.58 21.09
CA ARG A 6 5.61 -13.26 19.66
C ARG A 6 4.26 -13.04 18.94
N HIS A 7 3.29 -13.91 19.14
CA HIS A 7 1.95 -13.78 18.57
C HIS A 7 1.21 -12.52 19.03
N VAL A 8 1.32 -12.16 20.30
CA VAL A 8 0.70 -10.93 20.84
C VAL A 8 1.38 -9.68 20.26
N SER A 9 2.70 -9.70 20.08
CA SER A 9 3.44 -8.59 19.47
C SER A 9 3.09 -8.40 17.99
N GLU A 10 2.95 -9.48 17.23
CA GLU A 10 2.55 -9.44 15.81
C GLU A 10 1.12 -8.95 15.65
N SER A 11 0.19 -9.40 16.48
CA SER A 11 -1.22 -8.96 16.47
C SER A 11 -1.35 -7.47 16.78
N ASN A 12 -0.60 -6.95 17.75
CA ASN A 12 -0.60 -5.53 18.10
C ASN A 12 -0.02 -4.67 16.98
N CYS A 13 1.05 -5.13 16.32
CA CYS A 13 1.67 -4.43 15.19
C CYS A 13 0.70 -4.34 14.00
N LEU A 14 0.00 -5.41 13.68
CA LEU A 14 -1.02 -5.43 12.62
C LEU A 14 -2.20 -4.51 12.94
N GLY A 15 -2.62 -4.44 14.19
CA GLY A 15 -3.67 -3.52 14.65
C GLY A 15 -3.28 -2.05 14.48
N ILE A 16 -2.05 -1.69 14.85
CA ILE A 16 -1.52 -0.32 14.70
C ILE A 16 -1.44 0.07 13.22
N VAL A 17 -0.93 -0.82 12.37
CA VAL A 17 -0.87 -0.59 10.92
C VAL A 17 -2.26 -0.41 10.33
N GLY A 18 -3.23 -1.24 10.75
CA GLY A 18 -4.62 -1.10 10.34
C GLY A 18 -5.23 0.25 10.72
N MET A 19 -5.03 0.70 11.96
CA MET A 19 -5.49 2.03 12.40
C MET A 19 -4.84 3.17 11.62
N LEU A 20 -3.54 3.06 11.32
CA LEU A 20 -2.85 4.04 10.49
C LEU A 20 -3.45 4.14 9.09
N VAL A 21 -3.78 3.00 8.46
CA VAL A 21 -4.41 2.97 7.13
C VAL A 21 -5.79 3.62 7.17
N VAL A 22 -6.61 3.32 8.19
CA VAL A 22 -7.92 3.95 8.38
C VAL A 22 -7.78 5.46 8.53
N LEU A 23 -6.87 5.91 9.38
CA LEU A 23 -6.60 7.33 9.61
C LEU A 23 -6.18 8.04 8.30
N MET A 24 -5.30 7.42 7.52
CA MET A 24 -4.88 7.98 6.23
C MET A 24 -6.04 8.06 5.24
N PHE A 25 -6.92 7.05 5.17
CA PHE A 25 -8.11 7.10 4.33
C PHE A 25 -8.99 8.30 4.70
N GLU A 26 -9.25 8.52 5.99
CA GLU A 26 -10.06 9.65 6.46
C GLU A 26 -9.40 11.01 6.19
N ILE A 27 -8.10 11.14 6.41
CA ILE A 27 -7.36 12.38 6.13
C ILE A 27 -7.45 12.76 4.65
N TYR A 28 -7.15 11.82 3.75
CA TYR A 28 -7.19 12.11 2.31
C TYR A 28 -8.60 12.34 1.79
N LEU A 29 -9.58 11.59 2.30
CA LEU A 29 -10.99 11.77 1.94
C LEU A 29 -11.49 13.15 2.33
N ASN A 30 -11.29 13.53 3.59
CA ASN A 30 -11.74 14.84 4.10
C ASN A 30 -10.93 15.98 3.49
N GLY A 31 -9.62 15.81 3.31
CA GLY A 31 -8.75 16.81 2.70
C GLY A 31 -9.12 17.13 1.26
N VAL A 32 -9.37 16.10 0.44
CA VAL A 32 -9.80 16.30 -0.96
C VAL A 32 -11.23 16.84 -1.02
N ALA A 33 -12.15 16.37 -0.18
CA ALA A 33 -13.52 16.89 -0.12
C ALA A 33 -13.52 18.40 0.20
N GLU A 34 -12.69 18.83 1.15
CA GLU A 34 -12.55 20.25 1.49
C GLU A 34 -11.87 21.07 0.36
N ALA A 35 -10.87 20.49 -0.33
CA ALA A 35 -10.25 21.12 -1.48
C ALA A 35 -11.24 21.32 -2.64
N VAL A 36 -12.11 20.36 -2.90
CA VAL A 36 -13.19 20.48 -3.89
C VAL A 36 -14.18 21.56 -3.47
N LYS A 37 -14.58 21.60 -2.21
CA LYS A 37 -15.49 22.61 -1.67
C LYS A 37 -14.92 24.02 -1.78
N LYS A 38 -13.62 24.20 -1.57
CA LYS A 38 -12.88 25.47 -1.72
C LYS A 38 -12.53 25.79 -3.19
N GLN A 39 -13.00 24.99 -4.14
CA GLN A 39 -12.70 25.15 -5.57
C GLN A 39 -11.20 25.11 -5.93
N LEU A 40 -10.37 24.49 -5.09
CA LEU A 40 -8.96 24.24 -5.38
C LEU A 40 -8.79 23.07 -6.36
N LEU A 41 -9.77 22.14 -6.38
CA LEU A 41 -9.85 21.02 -7.31
C LEU A 41 -11.18 21.09 -8.04
N TYR A 42 -11.14 21.22 -9.36
CA TYR A 42 -12.35 21.14 -10.19
C TYR A 42 -12.65 19.68 -10.53
N VAL A 43 -13.80 19.20 -10.14
CA VAL A 43 -14.23 17.79 -10.32
C VAL A 43 -15.47 17.68 -11.22
N GLY A 44 -15.80 18.74 -11.97
CA GLY A 44 -17.00 18.77 -12.79
C GLY A 44 -18.29 18.77 -11.96
N ASP A 45 -19.42 18.60 -12.66
CA ASP A 45 -20.76 18.60 -12.08
C ASP A 45 -21.51 17.31 -12.43
N GLY A 46 -22.64 17.10 -11.74
CA GLY A 46 -23.53 15.95 -11.98
C GLY A 46 -22.90 14.60 -11.62
N ALA A 47 -23.15 13.58 -12.44
CA ALA A 47 -22.74 12.19 -12.19
C ALA A 47 -21.22 11.95 -12.23
N VAL A 48 -20.45 12.83 -12.85
CA VAL A 48 -19.00 12.72 -12.96
C VAL A 48 -18.30 13.15 -11.66
N LYS A 49 -18.90 14.06 -10.92
CA LYS A 49 -18.35 14.63 -9.69
C LYS A 49 -17.89 13.59 -8.66
N PRO A 50 -18.72 12.60 -8.25
CA PRO A 50 -18.27 11.59 -7.28
C PRO A 50 -17.10 10.73 -7.80
N VAL A 51 -17.10 10.41 -9.09
CA VAL A 51 -16.04 9.60 -9.70
C VAL A 51 -14.70 10.35 -9.73
N LEU A 52 -14.70 11.62 -10.15
CA LEU A 52 -13.49 12.43 -10.15
C LEU A 52 -13.02 12.75 -8.72
N THR A 53 -13.93 12.97 -7.78
CA THR A 53 -13.55 13.13 -6.37
C THR A 53 -12.86 11.88 -5.84
N ALA A 54 -13.43 10.69 -6.06
CA ALA A 54 -12.83 9.42 -5.68
C ALA A 54 -11.46 9.19 -6.36
N PHE A 55 -11.34 9.55 -7.63
CA PHE A 55 -10.08 9.49 -8.37
C PHE A 55 -9.01 10.40 -7.74
N PHE A 56 -9.33 11.66 -7.43
CA PHE A 56 -8.37 12.57 -6.80
C PHE A 56 -7.97 12.12 -5.40
N ILE A 57 -8.91 11.61 -4.59
CA ILE A 57 -8.58 11.01 -3.29
C ILE A 57 -7.57 9.87 -3.49
N SER A 58 -7.88 8.96 -4.39
CA SER A 58 -7.02 7.82 -4.70
C SER A 58 -5.66 8.23 -5.24
N ALA A 59 -5.62 9.13 -6.23
CA ALA A 59 -4.38 9.57 -6.86
C ALA A 59 -3.45 10.27 -5.86
N ILE A 60 -3.95 11.25 -5.11
CA ILE A 60 -3.15 12.01 -4.15
C ILE A 60 -2.64 11.08 -3.05
N MET A 61 -3.50 10.24 -2.47
CA MET A 61 -3.12 9.27 -1.44
C MET A 61 -2.06 8.29 -1.94
N ASN A 62 -2.27 7.70 -3.10
CA ASN A 62 -1.35 6.68 -3.61
C ASN A 62 -0.02 7.25 -4.12
N LEU A 63 0.03 8.51 -4.55
CA LEU A 63 1.27 9.15 -4.97
C LEU A 63 2.09 9.70 -3.80
N THR A 64 1.45 10.04 -2.68
CA THR A 64 2.13 10.65 -1.52
C THR A 64 2.37 9.65 -0.39
N PHE A 65 1.33 9.00 0.10
CA PHE A 65 1.42 8.08 1.25
C PHE A 65 1.98 6.70 0.88
N ARG A 66 1.53 6.12 -0.24
CA ARG A 66 1.88 4.73 -0.56
C ARG A 66 3.37 4.48 -0.78
N PRO A 67 4.14 5.30 -1.50
CA PRO A 67 5.58 5.07 -1.63
C PRO A 67 6.31 5.06 -0.29
N VAL A 68 5.95 5.97 0.60
CA VAL A 68 6.53 6.04 1.96
C VAL A 68 6.16 4.80 2.78
N PHE A 69 4.90 4.42 2.75
CA PHE A 69 4.40 3.24 3.45
C PHE A 69 5.06 1.94 2.96
N MET A 70 5.17 1.76 1.64
CA MET A 70 5.83 0.60 1.04
C MET A 70 7.34 0.56 1.31
N ALA A 71 8.01 1.73 1.32
CA ALA A 71 9.41 1.82 1.71
C ALA A 71 9.62 1.42 3.17
N ALA A 72 8.78 1.91 4.08
CA ALA A 72 8.81 1.54 5.49
C ALA A 72 8.59 0.02 5.68
N HIS A 73 7.62 -0.57 4.98
CA HIS A 73 7.41 -2.01 4.98
C HIS A 73 8.67 -2.78 4.54
N ARG A 74 9.28 -2.36 3.43
CA ARG A 74 10.51 -3.00 2.92
C ARG A 74 11.65 -2.96 3.93
N MET A 75 11.81 -1.83 4.60
CA MET A 75 12.82 -1.66 5.66
C MET A 75 12.53 -2.58 6.85
N THR A 76 11.28 -2.66 7.28
CA THR A 76 10.85 -3.51 8.40
C THR A 76 11.06 -4.99 8.08
N ASP A 77 10.70 -5.43 6.88
CA ASP A 77 10.89 -6.82 6.44
C ASP A 77 12.37 -7.23 6.47
N LEU A 78 13.27 -6.37 5.95
CA LEU A 78 14.71 -6.61 5.98
C LEU A 78 15.27 -6.60 7.41
N TYR A 79 14.78 -5.72 8.26
CA TYR A 79 15.15 -5.68 9.67
C TYR A 79 14.81 -6.99 10.39
N ILE A 80 13.58 -7.46 10.22
CA ILE A 80 13.09 -8.71 10.82
C ILE A 80 13.87 -9.91 10.29
N ASP A 81 14.08 -9.99 8.98
CA ASP A 81 14.82 -11.09 8.34
C ASP A 81 16.27 -11.17 8.84
N ARG A 82 16.97 -10.06 8.93
CA ARG A 82 18.35 -10.02 9.47
C ARG A 82 18.41 -10.40 10.94
N LYS A 83 17.51 -9.85 11.75
CA LYS A 83 17.46 -10.14 13.17
C LYS A 83 17.14 -11.62 13.44
N SER A 84 16.26 -12.23 12.64
CA SER A 84 15.94 -13.65 12.75
C SER A 84 17.11 -14.58 12.40
N ARG A 85 18.03 -14.11 11.54
CA ARG A 85 19.26 -14.83 11.16
C ARG A 85 20.46 -14.56 12.10
N GLY A 86 20.24 -13.83 13.20
CA GLY A 86 21.31 -13.52 14.16
C GLY A 86 22.31 -12.46 13.69
N GLY A 87 21.99 -11.73 12.62
CA GLY A 87 22.82 -10.66 12.07
C GLY A 87 22.62 -9.31 12.78
N SER A 88 23.58 -8.39 12.58
CA SER A 88 23.42 -7.00 12.98
C SER A 88 22.35 -6.32 12.13
N ALA A 89 21.39 -5.69 12.80
CA ALA A 89 20.28 -4.95 12.18
C ALA A 89 20.54 -3.44 12.23
N ASP A 90 21.70 -3.01 11.74
CA ASP A 90 22.03 -1.59 11.61
C ASP A 90 21.23 -0.94 10.48
N TRP A 91 20.68 0.26 10.75
CA TRP A 91 19.82 0.98 9.79
C TRP A 91 20.52 1.34 8.50
N THR A 92 21.82 1.71 8.56
CA THR A 92 22.62 2.03 7.37
C THR A 92 22.69 0.83 6.44
N THR A 93 23.02 -0.33 6.99
CA THR A 93 23.11 -1.58 6.24
C THR A 93 21.76 -2.02 5.68
N ILE A 94 20.64 -1.77 6.38
CA ILE A 94 19.31 -2.08 5.88
C ILE A 94 18.98 -1.22 4.66
N VAL A 95 19.19 0.09 4.75
CA VAL A 95 18.90 1.04 3.66
C VAL A 95 19.75 0.74 2.42
N GLU A 96 21.03 0.42 2.59
CA GLU A 96 21.95 0.10 1.47
C GLU A 96 21.58 -1.21 0.75
N ASN A 97 20.97 -2.16 1.44
CA ASN A 97 20.57 -3.45 0.85
C ASN A 97 19.18 -3.43 0.20
N ILE A 98 18.48 -2.31 0.18
CA ILE A 98 17.22 -2.16 -0.56
C ILE A 98 17.54 -1.90 -2.03
N ASP A 99 16.94 -2.69 -2.92
CA ASP A 99 16.90 -2.36 -4.35
C ASP A 99 15.95 -1.17 -4.61
N TRP A 100 16.46 0.04 -4.38
CA TRP A 100 15.72 1.28 -4.60
C TRP A 100 15.36 1.48 -6.08
N GLN A 101 16.21 1.05 -7.00
CA GLN A 101 15.95 1.20 -8.42
C GLN A 101 14.76 0.33 -8.86
N GLY A 102 14.74 -0.94 -8.44
CA GLY A 102 13.61 -1.83 -8.68
C GLY A 102 12.36 -1.34 -7.98
N PHE A 103 12.48 -0.84 -6.74
CA PHE A 103 11.35 -0.26 -5.99
C PHE A 103 10.71 0.91 -6.75
N VAL A 104 11.50 1.90 -7.17
CA VAL A 104 10.98 3.07 -7.88
C VAL A 104 10.39 2.68 -9.24
N LYS A 105 11.10 1.89 -10.04
CA LYS A 105 10.65 1.49 -11.38
C LYS A 105 9.40 0.61 -11.36
N PHE A 106 9.32 -0.34 -10.44
CA PHE A 106 8.23 -1.31 -10.41
C PHE A 106 7.08 -0.86 -9.50
N VAL A 107 7.36 -0.48 -8.26
CA VAL A 107 6.30 -0.12 -7.30
C VAL A 107 5.75 1.27 -7.62
N VAL A 108 6.61 2.29 -7.62
CA VAL A 108 6.15 3.69 -7.74
C VAL A 108 5.68 4.02 -9.16
N ALA A 109 6.46 3.68 -10.18
CA ALA A 109 6.16 4.07 -11.56
C ALA A 109 5.17 3.14 -12.27
N LYS A 110 5.02 1.89 -11.82
CA LYS A 110 4.16 0.90 -12.50
C LYS A 110 2.98 0.48 -11.64
N THR A 111 3.23 -0.04 -10.44
CA THR A 111 2.16 -0.63 -9.62
C THR A 111 1.24 0.45 -9.04
N VAL A 112 1.77 1.59 -8.63
CA VAL A 112 0.95 2.68 -8.08
C VAL A 112 -0.02 3.23 -9.13
N PRO A 113 0.39 3.72 -10.31
CA PRO A 113 -0.54 4.33 -11.26
C PRO A 113 -1.49 3.32 -11.92
N PHE A 114 -1.01 2.12 -12.27
CA PHE A 114 -1.80 1.17 -13.05
C PHE A 114 -2.66 0.21 -12.24
N PHE A 115 -2.33 -0.02 -10.99
CA PHE A 115 -3.11 -0.91 -10.12
C PHE A 115 -3.76 -0.15 -8.97
N TRP A 116 -2.97 0.55 -8.15
CA TRP A 116 -3.48 1.11 -6.91
C TRP A 116 -4.40 2.32 -7.10
N ILE A 117 -4.09 3.22 -8.04
CA ILE A 117 -4.98 4.37 -8.30
C ILE A 117 -6.35 3.91 -8.80
N PRO A 118 -6.49 3.07 -9.83
CA PRO A 118 -7.80 2.57 -10.25
C PRO A 118 -8.51 1.77 -9.16
N ALA A 119 -7.80 0.88 -8.48
CA ALA A 119 -8.38 0.04 -7.44
C ALA A 119 -8.93 0.85 -6.26
N HIS A 120 -8.15 1.80 -5.73
CA HIS A 120 -8.62 2.67 -4.65
C HIS A 120 -9.68 3.68 -5.11
N THR A 121 -9.71 4.08 -6.38
CA THR A 121 -10.81 4.89 -6.91
C THR A 121 -12.15 4.14 -6.75
N VAL A 122 -12.17 2.84 -7.09
CA VAL A 122 -13.34 2.00 -6.84
C VAL A 122 -13.65 1.88 -5.35
N VAL A 123 -12.63 1.68 -4.51
CA VAL A 123 -12.81 1.62 -3.05
C VAL A 123 -13.46 2.88 -2.49
N PHE A 124 -13.03 4.07 -2.95
CA PHE A 124 -13.60 5.34 -2.46
C PHE A 124 -15.03 5.62 -2.97
N LEU A 125 -15.47 4.93 -4.00
CA LEU A 125 -16.86 4.95 -4.43
C LEU A 125 -17.78 4.07 -3.58
N LEU A 126 -17.21 3.14 -2.79
CA LEU A 126 -17.99 2.26 -1.91
C LEU A 126 -18.45 3.00 -0.65
N PRO A 127 -19.53 2.51 0.00
CA PRO A 127 -19.92 2.95 1.33
C PRO A 127 -18.75 2.83 2.33
N PRO A 128 -18.67 3.74 3.33
CA PRO A 128 -17.54 3.79 4.28
C PRO A 128 -17.21 2.45 4.95
N GLU A 129 -18.23 1.66 5.27
CA GLU A 129 -18.14 0.40 5.99
C GLU A 129 -17.32 -0.66 5.24
N TYR A 130 -17.32 -0.60 3.91
CA TYR A 130 -16.64 -1.58 3.05
C TYR A 130 -15.24 -1.15 2.61
N ARG A 131 -14.87 0.12 2.72
CA ARG A 131 -13.63 0.67 2.16
C ARG A 131 -12.38 -0.03 2.67
N VAL A 132 -12.26 -0.14 4.00
CA VAL A 132 -11.08 -0.74 4.63
C VAL A 132 -11.00 -2.24 4.35
N LEU A 133 -12.14 -2.93 4.40
CA LEU A 133 -12.23 -4.36 4.12
C LEU A 133 -11.82 -4.67 2.68
N VAL A 134 -12.38 -3.94 1.70
CA VAL A 134 -12.06 -4.14 0.28
C VAL A 134 -10.60 -3.77 -0.01
N ALA A 135 -10.06 -2.70 0.60
CA ALA A 135 -8.66 -2.35 0.47
C ALA A 135 -7.72 -3.46 1.00
N ALA A 136 -8.08 -4.12 2.11
CA ALA A 136 -7.34 -5.27 2.62
C ALA A 136 -7.38 -6.46 1.65
N TYR A 137 -8.54 -6.78 1.09
CA TYR A 137 -8.67 -7.84 0.07
C TYR A 137 -7.87 -7.56 -1.19
N LEU A 138 -7.81 -6.30 -1.65
CA LEU A 138 -6.99 -5.91 -2.81
C LEU A 138 -5.50 -6.18 -2.57
N SER A 139 -5.00 -5.97 -1.36
CA SER A 139 -3.62 -6.27 -0.99
C SER A 139 -3.31 -7.77 -1.07
N ILE A 140 -4.23 -8.61 -0.60
CA ILE A 140 -4.13 -10.08 -0.69
C ILE A 140 -4.19 -10.53 -2.15
N ALA A 141 -5.13 -10.01 -2.94
CA ALA A 141 -5.28 -10.33 -4.35
C ALA A 141 -4.01 -9.97 -5.14
N LEU A 142 -3.45 -8.78 -4.92
CA LEU A 142 -2.19 -8.39 -5.57
C LEU A 142 -1.05 -9.32 -5.18
N GLY A 143 -0.92 -9.66 -3.90
CA GLY A 143 0.07 -10.62 -3.42
C GLY A 143 -0.04 -11.98 -4.13
N ALA A 144 -1.25 -12.50 -4.27
CA ALA A 144 -1.52 -13.76 -4.96
C ALA A 144 -1.17 -13.68 -6.47
N ILE A 145 -1.55 -12.59 -7.15
CA ILE A 145 -1.22 -12.36 -8.57
C ILE A 145 0.29 -12.31 -8.78
N LEU A 146 1.02 -11.59 -7.93
CA LEU A 146 2.48 -11.48 -8.02
C LEU A 146 3.17 -12.82 -7.73
N ALA A 147 2.68 -13.58 -6.76
CA ALA A 147 3.19 -14.92 -6.46
C ALA A 147 2.98 -15.88 -7.64
N TYR A 148 1.79 -15.86 -8.24
CA TYR A 148 1.48 -16.65 -9.43
C TYR A 148 2.37 -16.26 -10.63
N ALA A 149 2.52 -14.97 -10.90
CA ALA A 149 3.37 -14.49 -11.98
C ALA A 149 4.85 -14.88 -11.82
N ARG A 150 5.36 -14.88 -10.58
CA ARG A 150 6.72 -15.34 -10.27
C ARG A 150 6.89 -16.84 -10.54
N ARG A 151 5.94 -17.66 -10.10
CA ARG A 151 5.96 -19.12 -10.35
C ARG A 151 6.02 -19.43 -11.84
N ARG A 152 5.14 -18.81 -12.62
CA ARG A 152 5.07 -19.01 -14.08
C ARG A 152 6.36 -18.62 -14.80
N LYS A 153 7.03 -17.55 -14.34
CA LYS A 153 8.34 -17.14 -14.88
C LYS A 153 9.44 -18.14 -14.54
N SER A 154 9.43 -18.70 -13.32
CA SER A 154 10.39 -19.73 -12.91
C SER A 154 10.22 -21.04 -13.69
N GLU A 155 8.98 -21.47 -13.96
CA GLU A 155 8.68 -22.65 -14.75
C GLU A 155 9.10 -22.47 -16.21
N ALA A 156 8.90 -21.30 -16.81
CA ALA A 156 9.34 -21.00 -18.16
C ALA A 156 10.87 -21.01 -18.30
N CYS A 157 11.60 -20.56 -17.29
CA CYS A 157 13.06 -20.54 -17.27
C CYS A 157 13.70 -21.93 -17.05
N LEU A 158 12.93 -22.90 -16.53
CA LEU A 158 13.36 -24.29 -16.35
C LEU A 158 13.03 -25.17 -17.58
N ALA A 159 12.24 -24.66 -18.50
CA ALA A 159 11.81 -25.37 -19.74
C ALA A 159 12.66 -25.00 -20.98
N GLU A 160 13.59 -24.04 -20.84
CA GLU A 160 14.64 -23.71 -21.81
C GLU A 160 15.97 -24.40 -21.46
#